data_e0da288eade22cc2603533f0a7fbdde8
#
_entry.id   e0da288eade22cc2603533f0a7fbdde8
#
_cell.length_a   1.000
_cell.length_b   1.000
_cell.length_c   1.000
_cell.angle_alpha   90.00
_cell.angle_beta   90.00
_cell.angle_gamma   90.00
#
_symmetry.space_group_name_H-M   'P 1'
#
loop_
_entity.id
_entity.type
_entity.pdbx_description
1 polymer ?
#
loop_
_entity_poly.entity_id
_entity_poly.type
_entity_poly.pdbx_seq_one_letter_code
_entity_poly.pdbx_strand_id
1 'polypeptide(L)'
;MPAVAANPCCVPAVYHRRQPERTLLYRVVQAHLATWLALHDDGQGGQTPVLTEREFRRYLECGILAHGFARARCPDCGHDFIVAYSCKGRGICPSCTTRRMVETAAHLTDHVFPRLPVRQWVLSLPKRLRYHLDDAELQNAVLHSLLRSIEGGLRQSLPETGGATHIGAVVFIHRFGGLLNAHLHFHVAMIDGVFRGEDAEPLQFQEVCLTPEQMAALQRTIRQRIVRLFVRRGILDKDEGQSMIDCEHDGGFSLNASVRIEANDRQGRERLLRYCARPAFAQERLRQLDPERLVYESKKPGPGGQVSVLLTPHQLLDRLAALIPPPRRHRHRYYGVLAPNSPHRSAVTALAAAESTKEEAKAETEDPPEIGRAHV
;
A
#
# COMPACT_ATOMS: atom_id res chain seq x y z
N MET A 1 39.68 0.37 42.47
CA MET A 1 39.13 0.03 41.17
C MET A 1 37.86 0.86 40.98
N PRO A 2 37.75 1.81 40.03
CA PRO A 2 36.53 2.58 39.85
C PRO A 2 35.47 1.68 39.22
N ALA A 3 34.25 1.72 39.78
CA ALA A 3 33.07 1.04 39.23
C ALA A 3 32.75 1.63 37.86
N VAL A 4 32.73 0.77 36.86
CA VAL A 4 32.26 1.14 35.50
C VAL A 4 30.78 1.46 35.62
N ALA A 5 30.45 2.71 35.42
CA ALA A 5 29.06 3.17 35.35
C ALA A 5 28.35 2.40 34.27
N ALA A 6 27.31 1.66 34.62
CA ALA A 6 26.44 0.98 33.66
C ALA A 6 25.77 2.00 32.76
N ASN A 7 26.05 1.93 31.47
CA ASN A 7 25.50 2.78 30.43
C ASN A 7 23.95 2.64 30.44
N PRO A 8 23.15 3.71 30.56
CA PRO A 8 21.68 3.64 30.71
C PRO A 8 20.94 3.19 29.44
N CYS A 9 21.66 2.75 28.41
CA CYS A 9 21.10 2.38 27.09
C CYS A 9 20.38 1.02 27.05
N CYS A 10 20.37 0.25 28.12
CA CYS A 10 19.83 -1.11 28.12
C CYS A 10 18.76 -1.30 29.20
N VAL A 11 17.62 -0.65 29.08
CA VAL A 11 16.39 -1.32 29.54
C VAL A 11 16.19 -2.48 28.55
N PRO A 12 16.37 -3.75 28.97
CA PRO A 12 16.20 -4.85 28.05
C PRO A 12 14.75 -4.82 27.52
N ALA A 13 14.58 -4.44 26.26
CA ALA A 13 13.32 -4.66 25.58
C ALA A 13 13.09 -6.16 25.59
N VAL A 14 12.27 -6.65 26.52
CA VAL A 14 11.97 -8.07 26.65
C VAL A 14 11.32 -8.51 25.35
N TYR A 15 12.05 -9.21 24.51
CA TYR A 15 11.50 -9.76 23.28
C TYR A 15 10.45 -10.81 23.63
N HIS A 16 9.19 -10.48 23.36
CA HIS A 16 8.09 -11.43 23.47
C HIS A 16 7.87 -12.06 22.08
N ARG A 17 8.15 -13.38 22.01
CA ARG A 17 7.82 -14.14 20.80
C ARG A 17 6.34 -14.01 20.47
N ARG A 18 6.04 -13.66 19.24
CA ARG A 18 4.68 -13.74 18.73
C ARG A 18 4.21 -15.20 18.75
N GLN A 19 2.95 -15.43 19.10
CA GLN A 19 2.31 -16.75 19.19
C GLN A 19 1.25 -16.90 18.09
N PRO A 20 1.65 -17.06 16.80
CA PRO A 20 0.70 -17.16 15.69
C PRO A 20 -0.24 -18.35 15.83
N GLU A 21 0.23 -19.43 16.42
CA GLU A 21 -0.50 -20.67 16.69
C GLU A 21 -1.75 -20.46 17.59
N ARG A 22 -1.82 -19.37 18.34
CA ARG A 22 -2.98 -19.00 19.18
C ARG A 22 -4.03 -18.20 18.42
N THR A 23 -3.73 -17.75 17.20
CA THR A 23 -4.63 -16.90 16.44
C THR A 23 -5.72 -17.71 15.75
N LEU A 24 -6.92 -17.12 15.59
CA LEU A 24 -8.02 -17.76 14.89
C LEU A 24 -7.63 -18.12 13.44
N LEU A 25 -6.99 -17.18 12.73
CA LEU A 25 -6.54 -17.43 11.36
C LEU A 25 -5.63 -18.65 11.26
N TYR A 26 -4.66 -18.78 12.18
CA TYR A 26 -3.74 -19.91 12.18
C TYR A 26 -4.49 -21.24 12.34
N ARG A 27 -5.39 -21.31 13.33
CA ARG A 27 -6.19 -22.53 13.59
C ARG A 27 -7.06 -22.91 12.40
N VAL A 28 -7.71 -21.93 11.77
CA VAL A 28 -8.52 -22.18 10.59
C VAL A 28 -7.68 -22.69 9.42
N VAL A 29 -6.56 -22.05 9.12
CA VAL A 29 -5.66 -22.52 8.05
C VAL A 29 -5.11 -23.90 8.36
N GLN A 30 -4.65 -24.15 9.59
CA GLN A 30 -4.10 -25.44 9.99
C GLN A 30 -5.12 -26.58 9.87
N ALA A 31 -6.37 -26.34 10.29
CA ALA A 31 -7.41 -27.35 10.28
C ALA A 31 -7.97 -27.67 8.88
N HIS A 32 -8.04 -26.67 7.99
CA HIS A 32 -8.79 -26.81 6.75
C HIS A 32 -7.92 -26.80 5.48
N LEU A 33 -6.62 -26.48 5.55
CA LEU A 33 -5.76 -26.33 4.37
C LEU A 33 -5.66 -27.65 3.56
N ALA A 34 -5.49 -28.79 4.21
CA ALA A 34 -5.33 -30.06 3.51
C ALA A 34 -6.59 -30.42 2.70
N THR A 35 -7.76 -30.30 3.32
CA THR A 35 -9.05 -30.56 2.67
C THR A 35 -9.30 -29.54 1.55
N TRP A 36 -8.97 -28.26 1.81
CA TRP A 36 -9.11 -27.20 0.81
C TRP A 36 -8.23 -27.44 -0.43
N LEU A 37 -6.98 -27.86 -0.25
CA LEU A 37 -6.08 -28.25 -1.35
C LEU A 37 -6.62 -29.43 -2.14
N ALA A 38 -7.13 -30.47 -1.45
CA ALA A 38 -7.70 -31.64 -2.10
C ALA A 38 -8.97 -31.30 -2.93
N LEU A 39 -9.79 -30.35 -2.45
CA LEU A 39 -10.98 -29.91 -3.19
C LEU A 39 -10.64 -29.07 -4.43
N HIS A 40 -9.47 -28.49 -4.50
CA HIS A 40 -8.98 -27.70 -5.64
C HIS A 40 -8.08 -28.50 -6.59
N ASP A 41 -7.79 -29.76 -6.27
CA ASP A 41 -7.12 -30.71 -7.15
C ASP A 41 -8.19 -31.58 -7.83
N ASP A 42 -8.69 -31.12 -8.97
CA ASP A 42 -9.77 -31.80 -9.72
C ASP A 42 -9.26 -32.97 -10.59
N GLY A 43 -7.97 -33.29 -10.52
CA GLY A 43 -7.35 -34.36 -11.35
C GLY A 43 -7.35 -34.07 -12.87
N GLN A 44 -7.93 -32.95 -13.30
CA GLN A 44 -8.04 -32.54 -14.71
C GLN A 44 -7.12 -31.35 -15.07
N GLY A 45 -6.16 -31.03 -14.19
CA GLY A 45 -5.19 -29.94 -14.41
C GLY A 45 -5.53 -28.63 -13.70
N GLY A 46 -6.66 -28.56 -12.99
CA GLY A 46 -7.02 -27.46 -12.11
C GLY A 46 -6.36 -27.61 -10.75
N GLN A 47 -5.03 -27.53 -10.69
CA GLN A 47 -4.32 -27.57 -9.42
C GLN A 47 -4.24 -26.18 -8.80
N THR A 48 -4.35 -26.10 -7.47
CA THR A 48 -3.97 -24.89 -6.73
C THR A 48 -2.56 -24.48 -7.13
N PRO A 49 -2.34 -23.23 -7.58
CA PRO A 49 -1.01 -22.79 -7.96
C PRO A 49 0.00 -23.09 -6.85
N VAL A 50 1.12 -23.72 -7.19
CA VAL A 50 2.22 -24.09 -6.26
C VAL A 50 2.63 -22.91 -5.36
N LEU A 51 2.56 -21.69 -5.89
CA LEU A 51 2.83 -20.48 -5.11
C LEU A 51 1.83 -20.32 -3.96
N THR A 52 0.54 -20.58 -4.20
CA THR A 52 -0.53 -20.41 -3.21
C THR A 52 -0.37 -21.41 -2.08
N GLU A 53 -0.18 -22.69 -2.39
CA GLU A 53 0.10 -23.72 -1.40
C GLU A 53 1.35 -23.38 -0.57
N ARG A 54 2.44 -22.98 -1.23
CA ARG A 54 3.68 -22.58 -0.57
C ARG A 54 3.49 -21.39 0.38
N GLU A 55 2.71 -20.39 0.02
CA GLU A 55 2.44 -19.24 0.88
C GLU A 55 1.63 -19.63 2.12
N PHE A 56 0.65 -20.56 2.01
CA PHE A 56 -0.08 -21.09 3.16
C PHE A 56 0.83 -21.93 4.09
N ARG A 57 1.62 -22.84 3.52
CA ARG A 57 2.54 -23.68 4.33
C ARG A 57 3.56 -22.81 5.07
N ARG A 58 4.19 -21.86 4.38
CA ARG A 58 5.12 -20.91 5.00
C ARG A 58 4.46 -20.02 6.06
N TYR A 59 3.17 -19.71 5.90
CA TYR A 59 2.44 -18.98 6.94
C TYR A 59 2.34 -19.81 8.21
N LEU A 60 2.05 -21.09 8.12
CA LEU A 60 1.97 -22.01 9.28
C LEU A 60 3.31 -22.20 10.02
N GLU A 61 4.42 -21.95 9.34
CA GLU A 61 5.76 -22.01 9.94
C GLU A 61 6.20 -20.67 10.56
N CYS A 62 5.52 -19.58 10.20
CA CYS A 62 5.98 -18.22 10.46
C CYS A 62 5.96 -17.83 11.93
N GLY A 63 7.12 -17.57 12.51
CA GLY A 63 7.27 -17.11 13.90
C GLY A 63 7.21 -18.23 14.92
N ILE A 64 7.38 -19.49 14.49
CA ILE A 64 7.38 -20.69 15.33
C ILE A 64 8.81 -21.20 15.42
N LEU A 65 9.36 -21.29 16.64
CA LEU A 65 10.76 -21.68 16.88
C LEU A 65 11.11 -23.06 16.34
N ALA A 66 10.16 -24.00 16.36
CA ALA A 66 10.35 -25.35 15.85
C ALA A 66 10.69 -25.38 14.34
N HIS A 67 10.32 -24.35 13.60
CA HIS A 67 10.62 -24.20 12.16
C HIS A 67 11.87 -23.36 11.89
N GLY A 68 12.64 -23.06 12.94
CA GLY A 68 13.92 -22.39 12.85
C GLY A 68 13.94 -20.98 13.46
N PHE A 69 15.12 -20.58 13.87
CA PHE A 69 15.35 -19.31 14.56
C PHE A 69 16.78 -18.82 14.33
N ALA A 70 17.00 -17.54 14.61
CA ALA A 70 18.31 -16.95 14.76
C ALA A 70 18.54 -16.58 16.22
N ARG A 71 19.75 -16.79 16.73
CA ARG A 71 20.22 -16.24 18.00
C ARG A 71 20.84 -14.89 17.73
N ALA A 72 20.35 -13.87 18.40
CA ALA A 72 20.94 -12.54 18.37
C ALA A 72 21.53 -12.23 19.74
N ARG A 73 22.74 -11.63 19.75
CA ARG A 73 23.45 -11.25 20.97
C ARG A 73 23.81 -9.76 20.89
N CYS A 74 23.50 -9.04 21.96
CA CYS A 74 23.92 -7.67 22.09
C CYS A 74 25.44 -7.63 22.35
N PRO A 75 26.23 -6.93 21.54
CA PRO A 75 27.68 -6.84 21.75
C PRO A 75 28.05 -6.09 23.04
N ASP A 76 27.21 -5.14 23.46
CA ASP A 76 27.53 -4.25 24.59
C ASP A 76 27.22 -4.89 25.95
N CYS A 77 26.05 -5.50 26.11
CA CYS A 77 25.62 -6.09 27.40
C CYS A 77 25.64 -7.61 27.42
N GLY A 78 25.97 -8.28 26.30
CA GLY A 78 26.03 -9.74 26.20
C GLY A 78 24.64 -10.42 26.24
N HIS A 79 23.53 -9.67 26.27
CA HIS A 79 22.19 -10.27 26.32
C HIS A 79 21.90 -11.05 25.04
N ASP A 80 21.42 -12.28 25.20
CA ASP A 80 21.02 -13.16 24.11
C ASP A 80 19.52 -13.26 24.00
N PHE A 81 19.01 -13.26 22.76
CA PHE A 81 17.60 -13.58 22.49
C PHE A 81 17.45 -14.38 21.20
N ILE A 82 16.40 -15.18 21.17
CA ILE A 82 16.09 -16.07 20.05
C ILE A 82 14.95 -15.46 19.24
N VAL A 83 15.17 -15.28 17.93
CA VAL A 83 14.19 -14.73 16.99
C VAL A 83 13.75 -15.82 16.04
N ALA A 84 12.48 -16.24 16.11
CA ALA A 84 11.92 -17.21 15.18
C ALA A 84 11.88 -16.65 13.73
N TYR A 85 12.16 -17.49 12.75
CA TYR A 85 12.13 -17.08 11.36
C TYR A 85 10.73 -16.64 10.92
N SER A 86 10.68 -15.61 10.10
CA SER A 86 9.46 -15.09 9.48
C SER A 86 9.33 -15.62 8.04
N CYS A 87 8.09 -15.88 7.61
CA CYS A 87 7.83 -16.37 6.25
C CYS A 87 8.13 -15.33 5.16
N LYS A 88 8.23 -14.03 5.51
CA LYS A 88 8.33 -12.91 4.56
C LYS A 88 7.24 -12.94 3.48
N GLY A 89 6.10 -13.62 3.77
CA GLY A 89 4.97 -13.79 2.88
C GLY A 89 4.38 -12.48 2.39
N ARG A 90 3.76 -12.52 1.21
CA ARG A 90 3.27 -11.32 0.52
C ARG A 90 1.74 -11.19 0.54
N GLY A 91 1.01 -12.22 0.94
CA GLY A 91 -0.45 -12.26 0.90
C GLY A 91 -1.08 -12.54 2.25
N ILE A 92 -0.88 -13.73 2.78
CA ILE A 92 -1.65 -14.33 3.87
C ILE A 92 -1.21 -13.85 5.25
N CYS A 93 0.09 -13.89 5.54
CA CYS A 93 0.60 -13.66 6.90
C CYS A 93 0.40 -12.21 7.37
N PRO A 94 -0.49 -11.94 8.36
CA PRO A 94 -0.79 -10.58 8.80
C PRO A 94 0.45 -9.86 9.33
N SER A 95 1.28 -10.55 10.09
CA SER A 95 2.50 -10.00 10.68
C SER A 95 3.52 -9.57 9.63
N CYS A 96 3.81 -10.43 8.64
CA CYS A 96 4.77 -10.10 7.60
C CYS A 96 4.26 -9.02 6.66
N THR A 97 2.95 -8.98 6.39
CA THR A 97 2.34 -7.93 5.56
C THR A 97 2.28 -6.59 6.28
N THR A 98 1.96 -6.58 7.59
CA THR A 98 1.97 -5.36 8.42
C THR A 98 3.39 -4.81 8.58
N ARG A 99 4.37 -5.67 8.87
CA ARG A 99 5.78 -5.25 8.94
C ARG A 99 6.22 -4.60 7.63
N ARG A 100 5.93 -5.23 6.50
CA ARG A 100 6.24 -4.68 5.18
C ARG A 100 5.54 -3.36 4.91
N MET A 101 4.29 -3.19 5.36
CA MET A 101 3.57 -1.91 5.28
C MET A 101 4.33 -0.79 5.99
N VAL A 102 4.76 -1.05 7.24
CA VAL A 102 5.50 -0.06 8.05
C VAL A 102 6.85 0.25 7.41
N GLU A 103 7.63 -0.77 7.04
CA GLU A 103 8.95 -0.60 6.40
C GLU A 103 8.84 0.15 5.06
N THR A 104 7.82 -0.16 4.25
CA THR A 104 7.58 0.54 2.97
C THR A 104 7.21 2.00 3.22
N ALA A 105 6.33 2.28 4.17
CA ALA A 105 5.91 3.65 4.45
C ALA A 105 7.07 4.50 5.00
N ALA A 106 7.86 3.96 5.94
CA ALA A 106 9.04 4.62 6.45
C ALA A 106 10.06 4.91 5.33
N HIS A 107 10.41 3.89 4.54
CA HIS A 107 11.33 4.06 3.42
C HIS A 107 10.86 5.12 2.41
N LEU A 108 9.58 5.10 2.03
CA LEU A 108 9.04 6.10 1.11
C LEU A 108 9.05 7.50 1.71
N THR A 109 8.76 7.62 3.01
CA THR A 109 8.75 8.90 3.72
C THR A 109 10.14 9.50 3.84
N ASP A 110 11.14 8.68 4.19
CA ASP A 110 12.46 9.16 4.60
C ASP A 110 13.47 9.19 3.44
N HIS A 111 13.24 8.38 2.37
CA HIS A 111 14.23 8.22 1.30
C HIS A 111 13.70 8.45 -0.12
N VAL A 112 12.39 8.69 -0.29
CA VAL A 112 11.81 8.81 -1.64
C VAL A 112 11.04 10.11 -1.82
N PHE A 113 10.08 10.40 -0.95
CA PHE A 113 9.32 11.64 -1.04
C PHE A 113 10.11 12.80 -0.43
N PRO A 114 10.41 13.84 -1.20
CA PRO A 114 10.96 15.08 -0.66
C PRO A 114 9.97 15.73 0.31
N ARG A 115 10.42 16.70 1.10
CA ARG A 115 9.56 17.52 1.98
C ARG A 115 8.76 18.53 1.16
N LEU A 116 7.88 18.01 0.33
CA LEU A 116 6.94 18.76 -0.49
C LEU A 116 5.53 18.26 -0.20
N PRO A 117 4.49 19.06 -0.49
CA PRO A 117 3.11 18.63 -0.31
C PRO A 117 2.83 17.36 -1.11
N VAL A 118 2.05 16.44 -0.52
CA VAL A 118 1.66 15.18 -1.17
C VAL A 118 0.15 15.05 -1.16
N ARG A 119 -0.43 14.79 -2.32
CA ARG A 119 -1.86 14.52 -2.50
C ARG A 119 -2.09 13.05 -2.81
N GLN A 120 -3.11 12.48 -2.17
CA GLN A 120 -3.60 11.17 -2.52
C GLN A 120 -4.70 11.28 -3.58
N TRP A 121 -4.53 10.53 -4.66
CA TRP A 121 -5.58 10.31 -5.66
C TRP A 121 -6.06 8.88 -5.58
N VAL A 122 -7.37 8.68 -5.50
CA VAL A 122 -7.96 7.34 -5.47
C VAL A 122 -8.92 7.22 -6.63
N LEU A 123 -8.61 6.33 -7.58
CA LEU A 123 -9.49 6.02 -8.70
C LEU A 123 -10.12 4.64 -8.51
N SER A 124 -11.45 4.60 -8.56
CA SER A 124 -12.24 3.37 -8.64
C SER A 124 -13.09 3.37 -9.91
N LEU A 125 -13.11 2.25 -10.63
CA LEU A 125 -13.91 2.05 -11.83
C LEU A 125 -15.24 1.38 -11.48
N PRO A 126 -16.26 1.49 -12.35
CA PRO A 126 -17.51 0.73 -12.23
C PRO A 126 -17.26 -0.77 -12.12
N LYS A 127 -18.12 -1.48 -11.37
CA LYS A 127 -17.95 -2.92 -11.09
C LYS A 127 -17.78 -3.73 -12.39
N ARG A 128 -18.56 -3.45 -13.42
CA ARG A 128 -18.51 -4.16 -14.72
C ARG A 128 -17.15 -4.03 -15.43
N LEU A 129 -16.43 -2.89 -15.27
CA LEU A 129 -15.13 -2.66 -15.89
C LEU A 129 -13.98 -3.23 -15.07
N ARG A 130 -14.14 -3.35 -13.75
CA ARG A 130 -13.07 -3.79 -12.85
C ARG A 130 -12.62 -5.23 -13.08
N TYR A 131 -13.53 -6.12 -13.50
CA TYR A 131 -13.20 -7.51 -13.80
C TYR A 131 -12.17 -7.66 -14.92
N HIS A 132 -12.18 -6.75 -15.89
CA HIS A 132 -11.23 -6.76 -16.98
C HIS A 132 -9.82 -6.29 -16.58
N LEU A 133 -9.69 -5.64 -15.39
CA LEU A 133 -8.40 -5.15 -14.90
C LEU A 133 -7.48 -6.24 -14.31
N ASP A 134 -7.90 -7.50 -14.32
CA ASP A 134 -7.00 -8.62 -14.06
C ASP A 134 -5.99 -8.81 -15.20
N ASP A 135 -6.33 -8.39 -16.41
CA ASP A 135 -5.38 -8.21 -17.50
C ASP A 135 -4.36 -7.10 -17.16
N ALA A 136 -3.08 -7.47 -17.21
CA ALA A 136 -2.00 -6.59 -16.79
C ALA A 136 -1.77 -5.41 -17.75
N GLU A 137 -2.01 -5.61 -19.04
CA GLU A 137 -1.82 -4.58 -20.05
C GLU A 137 -2.93 -3.54 -19.96
N LEU A 138 -4.18 -3.99 -19.82
CA LEU A 138 -5.31 -3.10 -19.64
C LEU A 138 -5.19 -2.33 -18.33
N GLN A 139 -4.80 -2.99 -17.23
CA GLN A 139 -4.54 -2.35 -15.93
C GLN A 139 -3.48 -1.24 -16.06
N ASN A 140 -2.39 -1.49 -16.78
CA ASN A 140 -1.34 -0.52 -17.04
C ASN A 140 -1.84 0.64 -17.92
N ALA A 141 -2.62 0.35 -18.95
CA ALA A 141 -3.17 1.37 -19.84
C ALA A 141 -4.15 2.30 -19.11
N VAL A 142 -4.99 1.76 -18.22
CA VAL A 142 -5.87 2.56 -17.35
C VAL A 142 -5.06 3.44 -16.40
N LEU A 143 -4.04 2.88 -15.76
CA LEU A 143 -3.17 3.63 -14.86
C LEU A 143 -2.41 4.75 -15.59
N HIS A 144 -1.85 4.48 -16.76
CA HIS A 144 -1.22 5.51 -17.58
C HIS A 144 -2.21 6.62 -18.01
N SER A 145 -3.45 6.24 -18.36
CA SER A 145 -4.50 7.22 -18.68
C SER A 145 -4.82 8.12 -17.49
N LEU A 146 -4.86 7.56 -16.27
CA LEU A 146 -5.03 8.32 -15.03
C LEU A 146 -3.88 9.33 -14.84
N LEU A 147 -2.64 8.84 -14.82
CA LEU A 147 -1.46 9.66 -14.53
C LEU A 147 -1.26 10.78 -15.56
N ARG A 148 -1.41 10.48 -16.86
CA ARG A 148 -1.33 11.49 -17.92
C ARG A 148 -2.45 12.52 -17.84
N SER A 149 -3.63 12.12 -17.37
CA SER A 149 -4.72 13.08 -17.18
C SER A 149 -4.45 14.03 -16.04
N ILE A 150 -3.94 13.52 -14.91
CA ILE A 150 -3.55 14.35 -13.76
C ILE A 150 -2.41 15.29 -14.17
N GLU A 151 -1.36 14.79 -14.81
CA GLU A 151 -0.24 15.60 -15.29
C GLU A 151 -0.70 16.72 -16.23
N GLY A 152 -1.57 16.38 -17.19
CA GLY A 152 -2.16 17.35 -18.10
C GLY A 152 -2.99 18.41 -17.40
N GLY A 153 -3.80 18.04 -16.40
CA GLY A 153 -4.59 18.96 -15.58
C GLY A 153 -3.71 19.89 -14.74
N LEU A 154 -2.67 19.36 -14.10
CA LEU A 154 -1.71 20.16 -13.35
C LEU A 154 -0.99 21.16 -14.27
N ARG A 155 -0.53 20.71 -15.44
CA ARG A 155 0.15 21.58 -16.42
C ARG A 155 -0.74 22.70 -16.93
N GLN A 156 -2.02 22.43 -17.24
CA GLN A 156 -2.97 23.42 -17.71
C GLN A 156 -3.29 24.50 -16.67
N SER A 157 -3.09 24.20 -15.39
CA SER A 157 -3.32 25.16 -14.31
C SER A 157 -2.12 26.06 -14.02
N LEU A 158 -1.04 25.90 -14.77
CA LEU A 158 0.15 26.71 -14.66
C LEU A 158 0.13 27.86 -15.69
N PRO A 159 0.74 29.01 -15.37
CA PRO A 159 1.00 30.06 -16.36
C PRO A 159 1.80 29.46 -17.53
N GLU A 160 1.57 29.98 -18.74
CA GLU A 160 2.30 29.60 -19.96
C GLU A 160 3.77 30.08 -19.90
N THR A 161 4.56 29.43 -19.06
CA THR A 161 6.02 29.59 -19.07
C THR A 161 6.62 28.29 -19.57
N GLY A 162 7.35 28.33 -20.69
CA GLY A 162 7.88 27.19 -21.38
C GLY A 162 8.72 26.25 -20.50
N GLY A 163 8.98 25.04 -21.02
CA GLY A 163 9.80 24.00 -20.42
C GLY A 163 9.04 22.69 -20.14
N ALA A 164 9.78 21.61 -20.05
CA ALA A 164 9.24 20.29 -19.71
C ALA A 164 8.72 20.28 -18.27
N THR A 165 7.57 19.66 -18.05
CA THR A 165 6.99 19.49 -16.71
C THR A 165 6.93 18.01 -16.36
N HIS A 166 7.29 17.66 -15.14
CA HIS A 166 7.35 16.30 -14.66
C HIS A 166 6.59 16.17 -13.34
N ILE A 167 5.83 15.07 -13.21
CA ILE A 167 5.19 14.68 -11.93
C ILE A 167 6.06 13.69 -11.18
N GLY A 168 5.85 13.56 -9.87
CA GLY A 168 6.45 12.51 -9.05
C GLY A 168 5.37 11.74 -8.29
N ALA A 169 5.24 10.42 -8.52
CA ALA A 169 4.20 9.63 -7.90
C ALA A 169 4.62 8.21 -7.53
N VAL A 170 3.99 7.68 -6.47
CA VAL A 170 4.03 6.26 -6.10
C VAL A 170 2.61 5.72 -6.12
N VAL A 171 2.39 4.66 -6.89
CA VAL A 171 1.08 4.04 -7.08
C VAL A 171 0.98 2.72 -6.36
N PHE A 172 -0.09 2.51 -5.59
CA PHE A 172 -0.44 1.26 -4.95
C PHE A 172 -1.71 0.72 -5.59
N ILE A 173 -1.65 -0.53 -6.07
CA ILE A 173 -2.78 -1.19 -6.72
C ILE A 173 -3.45 -2.08 -5.71
N HIS A 174 -4.64 -1.69 -5.27
CA HIS A 174 -5.46 -2.47 -4.37
C HIS A 174 -6.43 -3.33 -5.16
N ARG A 175 -6.52 -4.62 -4.83
CA ARG A 175 -7.36 -5.59 -5.54
C ARG A 175 -8.64 -5.94 -4.78
N PHE A 176 -8.74 -5.53 -3.51
CA PHE A 176 -9.80 -5.96 -2.60
C PHE A 176 -10.42 -4.82 -1.85
N GLY A 177 -11.73 -4.95 -1.63
CA GLY A 177 -12.52 -4.08 -0.77
C GLY A 177 -12.46 -4.49 0.71
N GLY A 178 -13.20 -3.77 1.54
CA GLY A 178 -13.21 -3.93 3.01
C GLY A 178 -13.71 -5.29 3.51
N LEU A 179 -14.46 -6.02 2.70
CA LEU A 179 -14.99 -7.36 2.99
C LEU A 179 -14.28 -8.48 2.21
N LEU A 180 -13.04 -8.25 1.80
CA LEU A 180 -12.23 -9.17 0.99
C LEU A 180 -12.89 -9.54 -0.36
N ASN A 181 -13.80 -8.71 -0.83
CA ASN A 181 -14.39 -8.82 -2.15
C ASN A 181 -13.46 -8.26 -3.22
N ALA A 182 -13.48 -8.80 -4.43
CA ALA A 182 -12.72 -8.28 -5.55
C ALA A 182 -13.12 -6.82 -5.83
N HIS A 183 -12.17 -5.90 -5.67
CA HIS A 183 -12.35 -4.46 -5.87
C HIS A 183 -11.02 -3.82 -6.24
N LEU A 184 -10.69 -3.88 -7.54
CA LEU A 184 -9.49 -3.23 -8.00
C LEU A 184 -9.66 -1.71 -8.04
N HIS A 185 -8.74 -0.99 -7.40
CA HIS A 185 -8.67 0.46 -7.39
C HIS A 185 -7.23 0.92 -7.19
N PHE A 186 -6.97 2.16 -7.60
CA PHE A 186 -5.64 2.74 -7.57
C PHE A 186 -5.55 3.79 -6.48
N HIS A 187 -4.55 3.67 -5.61
CA HIS A 187 -4.11 4.74 -4.73
C HIS A 187 -2.81 5.32 -5.27
N VAL A 188 -2.82 6.60 -5.59
CA VAL A 188 -1.65 7.33 -6.08
C VAL A 188 -1.27 8.35 -5.03
N ALA A 189 -0.12 8.18 -4.38
CA ALA A 189 0.52 9.23 -3.61
C ALA A 189 1.38 10.04 -4.58
N MET A 190 1.06 11.30 -4.79
CA MET A 190 1.70 12.18 -5.77
C MET A 190 2.17 13.46 -5.10
N ILE A 191 3.35 13.94 -5.44
CA ILE A 191 3.81 15.28 -5.06
C ILE A 191 2.81 16.28 -5.65
N ASP A 192 2.27 17.18 -4.81
CA ASP A 192 1.15 18.07 -5.17
C ASP A 192 1.61 19.31 -5.95
N GLY A 193 2.15 19.06 -7.13
CA GLY A 193 2.70 20.04 -8.03
C GLY A 193 3.50 19.39 -9.16
N VAL A 194 4.27 20.18 -9.86
CA VAL A 194 5.13 19.74 -10.95
C VAL A 194 6.57 20.19 -10.75
N PHE A 195 7.50 19.45 -11.32
CA PHE A 195 8.89 19.86 -11.46
C PHE A 195 9.09 20.41 -12.87
N ARG A 196 9.74 21.57 -12.96
CA ARG A 196 10.14 22.21 -14.22
C ARG A 196 11.66 22.17 -14.37
N GLY A 197 12.12 21.93 -15.56
CA GLY A 197 13.53 21.93 -15.94
C GLY A 197 13.78 20.98 -17.10
N GLU A 198 14.88 21.21 -17.81
CA GLU A 198 15.39 20.32 -18.82
C GLU A 198 16.39 19.34 -18.19
N ASP A 199 16.77 18.28 -18.91
CA ASP A 199 17.59 17.16 -18.38
C ASP A 199 18.96 17.59 -17.77
N ALA A 200 19.45 18.79 -18.08
CA ALA A 200 20.73 19.30 -17.61
C ALA A 200 20.62 20.38 -16.51
N GLU A 201 19.40 20.85 -16.17
CA GLU A 201 19.18 21.92 -15.22
C GLU A 201 18.63 21.43 -13.87
N PRO A 202 18.88 22.15 -12.76
CA PRO A 202 18.24 21.85 -11.48
C PRO A 202 16.71 21.99 -11.60
N LEU A 203 15.98 20.93 -11.27
CA LEU A 203 14.53 20.95 -11.28
C LEU A 203 13.99 21.95 -10.26
N GLN A 204 13.09 22.80 -10.70
CA GLN A 204 12.33 23.71 -9.83
C GLN A 204 10.96 23.12 -9.55
N PHE A 205 10.61 23.01 -8.28
CA PHE A 205 9.27 22.57 -7.88
C PHE A 205 8.31 23.76 -7.93
N GLN A 206 7.16 23.54 -8.53
CA GLN A 206 6.03 24.45 -8.53
C GLN A 206 4.79 23.75 -8.01
N GLU A 207 4.30 24.24 -6.86
CA GLU A 207 3.04 23.78 -6.30
C GLU A 207 1.86 24.16 -7.19
N VAL A 208 0.86 23.28 -7.31
CA VAL A 208 -0.33 23.50 -8.13
C VAL A 208 -1.58 23.18 -7.33
N CYS A 209 -2.41 24.17 -7.07
CA CYS A 209 -3.70 24.01 -6.44
C CYS A 209 -4.81 23.99 -7.50
N LEU A 210 -5.43 22.84 -7.71
CA LEU A 210 -6.57 22.71 -8.61
C LEU A 210 -7.85 23.27 -7.94
N THR A 211 -8.61 24.09 -8.68
CA THR A 211 -9.93 24.52 -8.22
C THR A 211 -10.94 23.37 -8.27
N PRO A 212 -12.10 23.46 -7.57
CA PRO A 212 -13.15 22.45 -7.66
C PRO A 212 -13.62 22.20 -9.10
N GLU A 213 -13.71 23.26 -9.94
CA GLU A 213 -14.12 23.18 -11.35
C GLU A 213 -13.07 22.44 -12.18
N GLN A 214 -11.78 22.72 -11.97
CA GLN A 214 -10.66 22.02 -12.61
C GLN A 214 -10.63 20.55 -12.19
N MET A 215 -10.90 20.25 -10.92
CA MET A 215 -10.99 18.90 -10.41
C MET A 215 -12.14 18.12 -11.07
N ALA A 216 -13.32 18.73 -11.20
CA ALA A 216 -14.45 18.13 -11.87
C ALA A 216 -14.18 17.92 -13.38
N ALA A 217 -13.51 18.88 -14.05
CA ALA A 217 -13.11 18.73 -15.44
C ALA A 217 -12.09 17.59 -15.63
N LEU A 218 -11.14 17.47 -14.71
CA LEU A 218 -10.15 16.38 -14.68
C LEU A 218 -10.83 15.01 -14.50
N GLN A 219 -11.80 14.91 -13.59
CA GLN A 219 -12.57 13.68 -13.38
C GLN A 219 -13.33 13.26 -14.65
N ARG A 220 -13.97 14.21 -15.34
CA ARG A 220 -14.62 13.93 -16.64
C ARG A 220 -13.60 13.47 -17.69
N THR A 221 -12.46 14.13 -17.78
CA THR A 221 -11.38 13.75 -18.72
C THR A 221 -10.88 12.33 -18.47
N ILE A 222 -10.65 11.95 -17.20
CA ILE A 222 -10.21 10.61 -16.82
C ILE A 222 -11.27 9.59 -17.24
N ARG A 223 -12.54 9.82 -16.90
CA ARG A 223 -13.66 8.95 -17.29
C ARG A 223 -13.70 8.74 -18.81
N GLN A 224 -13.71 9.83 -19.58
CA GLN A 224 -13.75 9.76 -21.05
C GLN A 224 -12.58 8.99 -21.65
N ARG A 225 -11.36 9.24 -21.18
CA ARG A 225 -10.16 8.54 -21.67
C ARG A 225 -10.20 7.04 -21.37
N ILE A 226 -10.63 6.67 -20.17
CA ILE A 226 -10.72 5.27 -19.77
C ILE A 226 -11.85 4.57 -20.54
N VAL A 227 -13.04 5.16 -20.65
CA VAL A 227 -14.14 4.56 -21.44
C VAL A 227 -13.72 4.37 -22.91
N ARG A 228 -13.13 5.40 -23.53
CA ARG A 228 -12.60 5.28 -24.91
C ARG A 228 -11.51 4.20 -25.04
N LEU A 229 -10.70 3.98 -24.00
CA LEU A 229 -9.73 2.89 -23.99
C LEU A 229 -10.44 1.51 -24.01
N PHE A 230 -11.50 1.34 -23.23
CA PHE A 230 -12.28 0.10 -23.19
C PHE A 230 -13.01 -0.15 -24.52
N VAL A 231 -13.56 0.89 -25.15
CA VAL A 231 -14.16 0.78 -26.49
C VAL A 231 -13.12 0.39 -27.54
N ARG A 232 -11.95 1.02 -27.55
CA ARG A 232 -10.86 0.67 -28.48
C ARG A 232 -10.33 -0.75 -28.32
N ARG A 233 -10.44 -1.32 -27.12
CA ARG A 233 -10.05 -2.71 -26.83
C ARG A 233 -11.19 -3.71 -27.11
N GLY A 234 -12.34 -3.23 -27.61
CA GLY A 234 -13.50 -4.08 -27.91
C GLY A 234 -14.20 -4.68 -26.69
N ILE A 235 -13.96 -4.12 -25.49
CA ILE A 235 -14.59 -4.56 -24.23
C ILE A 235 -15.95 -3.91 -24.04
N LEU A 236 -16.12 -2.70 -24.52
CA LEU A 236 -17.39 -1.98 -24.58
C LEU A 236 -17.73 -1.69 -26.04
N ASP A 237 -19.00 -1.73 -26.41
CA ASP A 237 -19.43 -1.16 -27.66
C ASP A 237 -19.45 0.38 -27.61
N LYS A 238 -19.65 1.03 -28.76
CA LYS A 238 -19.61 2.48 -28.87
C LYS A 238 -20.76 3.15 -28.13
N ASP A 239 -21.96 2.57 -28.19
CA ASP A 239 -23.18 3.15 -27.61
C ASP A 239 -23.16 3.01 -26.08
N GLU A 240 -22.73 1.85 -25.57
CA GLU A 240 -22.47 1.65 -24.14
C GLU A 240 -21.41 2.64 -23.62
N GLY A 241 -20.32 2.79 -24.36
CA GLY A 241 -19.26 3.73 -24.01
C GLY A 241 -19.77 5.17 -23.97
N GLN A 242 -20.55 5.59 -24.97
CA GLN A 242 -21.13 6.94 -25.01
C GLN A 242 -22.11 7.13 -23.85
N SER A 243 -22.99 6.18 -23.59
CA SER A 243 -23.93 6.22 -22.46
C SER A 243 -23.20 6.37 -21.11
N MET A 244 -22.04 5.71 -20.93
CA MET A 244 -21.23 5.87 -19.72
C MET A 244 -20.56 7.23 -19.62
N ILE A 245 -20.21 7.86 -20.74
CA ILE A 245 -19.63 9.21 -20.78
C ILE A 245 -20.69 10.25 -20.42
N ASP A 246 -21.89 10.10 -20.94
CA ASP A 246 -22.97 11.09 -20.81
C ASP A 246 -23.76 10.93 -19.48
N CYS A 247 -23.50 9.86 -18.72
CA CYS A 247 -24.18 9.61 -17.46
C CYS A 247 -23.91 10.73 -16.43
N GLU A 248 -24.97 11.33 -15.90
CA GLU A 248 -24.92 12.43 -14.94
C GLU A 248 -24.20 12.03 -13.61
N HIS A 249 -24.34 10.78 -13.19
CA HIS A 249 -23.79 10.25 -11.94
C HIS A 249 -22.41 9.60 -12.12
N ASP A 250 -21.51 10.22 -12.86
CA ASP A 250 -20.12 9.78 -13.11
C ASP A 250 -19.98 8.35 -13.69
N GLY A 251 -21.08 7.72 -14.16
CA GLY A 251 -21.07 6.37 -14.73
C GLY A 251 -20.50 5.29 -13.80
N GLY A 252 -20.51 5.52 -12.49
CA GLY A 252 -19.93 4.63 -11.47
C GLY A 252 -18.41 4.73 -11.33
N PHE A 253 -17.77 5.72 -11.98
CA PHE A 253 -16.39 6.12 -11.69
C PHE A 253 -16.36 6.93 -10.40
N SER A 254 -15.30 6.77 -9.62
CA SER A 254 -15.05 7.61 -8.45
C SER A 254 -13.59 8.04 -8.46
N LEU A 255 -13.38 9.36 -8.45
CA LEU A 255 -12.07 9.98 -8.24
C LEU A 255 -12.11 10.77 -6.94
N ASN A 256 -11.28 10.42 -5.98
CA ASN A 256 -11.13 11.19 -4.74
C ASN A 256 -9.70 11.73 -4.66
N ALA A 257 -9.57 13.02 -4.39
CA ALA A 257 -8.28 13.72 -4.23
C ALA A 257 -8.32 14.69 -3.03
N SER A 258 -9.22 14.44 -2.06
CA SER A 258 -9.44 15.33 -0.91
C SER A 258 -8.32 15.28 0.13
N VAL A 259 -7.54 14.19 0.17
CA VAL A 259 -6.46 14.03 1.14
C VAL A 259 -5.19 14.67 0.60
N ARG A 260 -4.76 15.74 1.26
CA ARG A 260 -3.50 16.45 1.04
C ARG A 260 -2.71 16.51 2.34
N ILE A 261 -1.43 16.29 2.27
CA ILE A 261 -0.49 16.34 3.39
C ILE A 261 0.52 17.45 3.08
N GLU A 262 0.71 18.33 4.05
CA GLU A 262 1.62 19.45 3.92
C GLU A 262 3.10 19.00 3.94
N ALA A 263 3.98 19.85 3.40
CA ALA A 263 5.38 19.56 3.24
C ALA A 263 6.09 19.20 4.57
N ASN A 264 5.73 19.88 5.66
CA ASN A 264 6.30 19.71 7.00
C ASN A 264 5.62 18.61 7.85
N ASP A 265 4.48 18.04 7.41
CA ASP A 265 3.80 16.96 8.12
C ASP A 265 4.38 15.59 7.76
N ARG A 266 5.59 15.27 8.27
CA ARG A 266 6.21 13.96 8.08
C ARG A 266 5.33 12.82 8.60
N GLN A 267 4.70 13.00 9.77
CA GLN A 267 3.86 11.96 10.38
C GLN A 267 2.59 11.72 9.56
N GLY A 268 1.97 12.77 9.04
CA GLY A 268 0.82 12.68 8.14
C GLY A 268 1.18 11.95 6.86
N ARG A 269 2.36 12.24 6.27
CA ARG A 269 2.87 11.55 5.09
C ARG A 269 3.09 10.06 5.35
N GLU A 270 3.72 9.70 6.46
CA GLU A 270 3.91 8.30 6.84
C GLU A 270 2.56 7.59 7.08
N ARG A 271 1.60 8.24 7.77
CA ARG A 271 0.24 7.68 7.94
C ARG A 271 -0.46 7.43 6.61
N LEU A 272 -0.37 8.39 5.67
CA LEU A 272 -0.91 8.24 4.32
C LEU A 272 -0.28 7.04 3.59
N LEU A 273 1.03 6.93 3.61
CA LEU A 273 1.76 5.85 2.94
C LEU A 273 1.50 4.48 3.59
N ARG A 274 1.35 4.40 4.92
CA ARG A 274 0.88 3.19 5.61
C ARG A 274 -0.53 2.81 5.16
N TYR A 275 -1.42 3.78 5.02
CA TYR A 275 -2.76 3.52 4.50
C TYR A 275 -2.73 3.00 3.06
N CYS A 276 -1.90 3.56 2.19
CA CYS A 276 -1.72 3.09 0.82
C CYS A 276 -1.07 1.69 0.74
N ALA A 277 -0.12 1.37 1.62
CA ALA A 277 0.60 0.11 1.65
C ALA A 277 -0.11 -1.00 2.46
N ARG A 278 -1.26 -0.70 3.08
CA ARG A 278 -1.96 -1.61 4.00
C ARG A 278 -2.30 -2.96 3.36
N PRO A 279 -2.24 -4.06 4.12
CA PRO A 279 -2.77 -5.35 3.69
C PRO A 279 -4.30 -5.31 3.58
N ALA A 280 -4.86 -6.12 2.68
CA ALA A 280 -6.30 -6.24 2.53
C ALA A 280 -6.95 -6.96 3.72
N PHE A 281 -6.27 -7.97 4.26
CA PHE A 281 -6.74 -8.75 5.40
C PHE A 281 -6.23 -8.16 6.72
N ALA A 282 -7.11 -8.09 7.71
CA ALA A 282 -6.81 -7.66 9.07
C ALA A 282 -7.37 -8.69 10.06
N GLN A 283 -6.48 -9.31 10.82
CA GLN A 283 -6.82 -10.45 11.69
C GLN A 283 -7.83 -10.11 12.79
N GLU A 284 -7.77 -8.91 13.31
CA GLU A 284 -8.67 -8.39 14.36
C GLU A 284 -10.14 -8.25 13.90
N ARG A 285 -10.39 -8.38 12.59
CA ARG A 285 -11.73 -8.33 12.00
C ARG A 285 -12.34 -9.70 11.76
N LEU A 286 -11.58 -10.77 12.00
CA LEU A 286 -12.04 -12.14 11.84
C LEU A 286 -12.54 -12.66 13.19
N ARG A 287 -13.78 -13.12 13.23
CA ARG A 287 -14.39 -13.78 14.40
C ARG A 287 -14.97 -15.13 14.00
N GLN A 288 -14.99 -16.06 14.92
CA GLN A 288 -15.62 -17.35 14.77
C GLN A 288 -16.96 -17.35 15.51
N LEU A 289 -18.03 -17.75 14.83
CA LEU A 289 -19.33 -17.99 15.43
C LEU A 289 -19.45 -19.43 15.92
N ASP A 290 -19.02 -20.38 15.07
CA ASP A 290 -18.94 -21.81 15.35
C ASP A 290 -17.88 -22.44 14.44
N PRO A 291 -17.65 -23.77 14.51
CA PRO A 291 -16.62 -24.43 13.69
C PRO A 291 -16.76 -24.21 12.18
N GLU A 292 -18.00 -24.06 11.68
CA GLU A 292 -18.31 -23.94 10.25
C GLU A 292 -18.54 -22.50 9.78
N ARG A 293 -18.69 -21.54 10.73
CA ARG A 293 -19.07 -20.16 10.40
C ARG A 293 -18.13 -19.13 11.00
N LEU A 294 -17.57 -18.33 10.09
CA LEU A 294 -16.68 -17.22 10.39
C LEU A 294 -17.34 -15.92 9.95
N VAL A 295 -17.09 -14.84 10.69
CA VAL A 295 -17.53 -13.50 10.32
C VAL A 295 -16.30 -12.63 10.10
N TYR A 296 -16.26 -11.95 8.96
CA TYR A 296 -15.26 -10.92 8.70
C TYR A 296 -15.91 -9.55 8.59
N GLU A 297 -15.43 -8.59 9.37
CA GLU A 297 -16.04 -7.27 9.53
C GLU A 297 -15.30 -6.18 8.75
N SER A 298 -16.03 -5.20 8.23
CA SER A 298 -15.48 -3.99 7.64
C SER A 298 -15.62 -2.80 8.58
N LYS A 299 -14.60 -1.94 8.64
CA LYS A 299 -14.69 -0.66 9.41
C LYS A 299 -15.61 0.36 8.76
N LYS A 300 -15.87 0.23 7.45
CA LYS A 300 -16.76 1.12 6.70
C LYS A 300 -17.83 0.28 6.03
N PRO A 301 -19.08 0.76 6.00
CA PRO A 301 -20.12 0.09 5.24
C PRO A 301 -19.71 -0.09 3.78
N GLY A 302 -19.95 -1.28 3.25
CA GLY A 302 -19.83 -1.58 1.83
C GLY A 302 -21.09 -1.16 1.05
N PRO A 303 -21.17 -1.49 -0.23
CA PRO A 303 -22.38 -1.29 -1.03
C PRO A 303 -23.59 -1.93 -0.35
N GLY A 304 -24.72 -1.20 -0.28
CA GLY A 304 -25.92 -1.68 0.42
C GLY A 304 -25.84 -1.65 1.95
N GLY A 305 -24.87 -0.94 2.54
CA GLY A 305 -24.73 -0.82 4.00
C GLY A 305 -24.10 -2.04 4.67
N GLN A 306 -23.64 -3.03 3.93
CA GLN A 306 -23.06 -4.25 4.48
C GLN A 306 -21.77 -3.98 5.25
N VAL A 307 -21.72 -4.34 6.53
CA VAL A 307 -20.57 -4.17 7.42
C VAL A 307 -19.84 -5.48 7.74
N SER A 308 -20.41 -6.62 7.40
CA SER A 308 -19.83 -7.94 7.66
C SER A 308 -20.16 -8.94 6.56
N VAL A 309 -19.37 -9.98 6.48
CA VAL A 309 -19.62 -11.14 5.61
C VAL A 309 -19.48 -12.43 6.41
N LEU A 310 -20.45 -13.34 6.24
CA LEU A 310 -20.40 -14.69 6.76
C LEU A 310 -19.65 -15.58 5.76
N LEU A 311 -18.71 -16.37 6.26
CA LEU A 311 -17.84 -17.23 5.46
C LEU A 311 -17.75 -18.61 6.09
N THR A 312 -17.66 -19.64 5.27
CA THR A 312 -17.13 -20.93 5.71
C THR A 312 -15.60 -20.86 5.80
N PRO A 313 -14.93 -21.78 6.51
CA PRO A 313 -13.47 -21.86 6.50
C PRO A 313 -12.88 -21.94 5.10
N HIS A 314 -13.45 -22.72 4.19
CA HIS A 314 -12.98 -22.85 2.81
C HIS A 314 -13.17 -21.56 2.01
N GLN A 315 -14.31 -20.88 2.16
CA GLN A 315 -14.52 -19.56 1.54
C GLN A 315 -13.53 -18.48 2.05
N LEU A 316 -13.12 -18.57 3.32
CA LEU A 316 -12.03 -17.71 3.82
C LEU A 316 -10.71 -18.06 3.13
N LEU A 317 -10.36 -19.32 2.99
CA LEU A 317 -9.15 -19.76 2.29
C LEU A 317 -9.14 -19.31 0.82
N ASP A 318 -10.28 -19.41 0.10
CA ASP A 318 -10.42 -18.89 -1.27
C ASP A 318 -10.10 -17.39 -1.35
N ARG A 319 -10.67 -16.61 -0.45
CA ARG A 319 -10.41 -15.16 -0.40
C ARG A 319 -8.96 -14.84 -0.06
N LEU A 320 -8.36 -15.59 0.86
CA LEU A 320 -6.95 -15.42 1.21
C LEU A 320 -6.02 -15.82 0.07
N ALA A 321 -6.32 -16.91 -0.63
CA ALA A 321 -5.58 -17.35 -1.82
C ALA A 321 -5.55 -16.26 -2.90
N ALA A 322 -6.71 -15.62 -3.15
CA ALA A 322 -6.83 -14.52 -4.09
C ALA A 322 -6.03 -13.27 -3.68
N LEU A 323 -5.66 -13.08 -2.40
CA LEU A 323 -4.79 -11.99 -1.94
C LEU A 323 -3.32 -12.19 -2.32
N ILE A 324 -2.90 -13.40 -2.66
CA ILE A 324 -1.51 -13.71 -2.97
C ILE A 324 -1.15 -13.08 -4.32
N PRO A 325 -0.24 -12.10 -4.36
CA PRO A 325 0.11 -11.47 -5.62
C PRO A 325 0.91 -12.44 -6.48
N PRO A 326 0.69 -12.46 -7.79
CA PRO A 326 1.52 -13.23 -8.73
C PRO A 326 3.02 -12.93 -8.56
N PRO A 327 3.89 -13.89 -8.94
CA PRO A 327 5.35 -13.68 -8.89
C PRO A 327 5.75 -12.45 -9.69
N ARG A 328 6.84 -11.79 -9.25
CA ARG A 328 7.45 -10.63 -9.94
C ARG A 328 6.53 -9.41 -10.12
N ARG A 329 5.34 -9.38 -9.49
CA ARG A 329 4.50 -8.16 -9.45
C ARG A 329 4.87 -7.30 -8.24
N HIS A 330 5.18 -6.03 -8.51
CA HIS A 330 5.42 -5.04 -7.48
C HIS A 330 4.09 -4.59 -6.86
N ARG A 331 4.07 -4.38 -5.55
CA ARG A 331 2.89 -3.88 -4.82
C ARG A 331 2.68 -2.38 -5.00
N HIS A 332 3.77 -1.66 -5.20
CA HIS A 332 3.78 -0.25 -5.53
C HIS A 332 4.73 0.00 -6.71
N ARG A 333 4.48 1.06 -7.43
CA ARG A 333 5.23 1.44 -8.64
C ARG A 333 5.52 2.93 -8.61
N TYR A 334 6.69 3.29 -9.09
CA TYR A 334 7.16 4.66 -9.15
C TYR A 334 6.94 5.24 -10.54
N TYR A 335 6.59 6.54 -10.60
CA TYR A 335 6.32 7.26 -11.84
C TYR A 335 6.92 8.65 -11.85
N GLY A 336 7.17 9.18 -13.06
CA GLY A 336 7.74 10.50 -13.28
C GLY A 336 9.14 10.62 -12.68
N VAL A 337 9.42 11.73 -12.01
CA VAL A 337 10.73 11.97 -11.38
C VAL A 337 11.11 10.95 -10.29
N LEU A 338 10.15 10.22 -9.74
CA LEU A 338 10.41 9.16 -8.76
C LEU A 338 10.65 7.79 -9.40
N ALA A 339 10.50 7.64 -10.71
CA ALA A 339 10.76 6.37 -11.40
C ALA A 339 12.24 5.97 -11.28
N PRO A 340 12.57 4.66 -11.12
CA PRO A 340 13.95 4.22 -10.94
C PRO A 340 14.92 4.65 -12.06
N ASN A 341 14.41 4.75 -13.28
CA ASN A 341 15.19 5.12 -14.46
C ASN A 341 15.06 6.61 -14.84
N SER A 342 14.43 7.43 -13.98
CA SER A 342 14.35 8.87 -14.23
C SER A 342 15.72 9.53 -14.01
N PRO A 343 16.21 10.36 -14.93
CA PRO A 343 17.46 11.12 -14.75
C PRO A 343 17.37 12.06 -13.54
N HIS A 344 16.16 12.49 -13.19
CA HIS A 344 15.91 13.42 -12.10
C HIS A 344 15.77 12.76 -10.72
N ARG A 345 15.67 11.42 -10.66
CA ARG A 345 15.37 10.72 -9.41
C ARG A 345 16.35 11.03 -8.28
N SER A 346 17.64 10.98 -8.57
CA SER A 346 18.68 11.21 -7.55
C SER A 346 18.59 12.61 -6.96
N ALA A 347 18.40 13.63 -7.78
CA ALA A 347 18.26 15.01 -7.33
C ALA A 347 17.00 15.20 -6.46
N VAL A 348 15.85 14.65 -6.89
CA VAL A 348 14.60 14.79 -6.15
C VAL A 348 14.62 14.00 -4.83
N THR A 349 15.14 12.76 -4.82
CA THR A 349 15.22 11.96 -3.59
C THR A 349 16.28 12.48 -2.61
N ALA A 350 17.33 13.14 -3.08
CA ALA A 350 18.31 13.80 -2.21
C ALA A 350 17.68 14.93 -1.36
N LEU A 351 16.60 15.57 -1.84
CA LEU A 351 15.83 16.53 -1.06
C LEU A 351 15.13 15.90 0.15
N ALA A 352 14.88 14.58 0.15
CA ALA A 352 14.36 13.86 1.30
C ALA A 352 15.45 13.64 2.38
N ALA A 353 16.70 13.35 1.95
CA ALA A 353 17.82 13.00 2.84
C ALA A 353 18.53 14.22 3.44
N ALA A 354 18.64 15.32 2.68
CA ALA A 354 19.42 16.50 3.07
C ALA A 354 18.95 17.20 4.36
N GLU A 355 17.73 16.91 4.82
CA GLU A 355 17.15 17.51 6.02
C GLU A 355 17.05 16.55 7.21
N SER A 356 17.12 15.24 6.99
CA SER A 356 17.22 14.25 8.09
C SER A 356 18.49 14.47 8.90
N THR A 357 19.61 14.75 8.22
CA THR A 357 20.89 15.09 8.84
C THR A 357 20.87 16.42 9.62
N LYS A 358 20.04 17.38 9.24
CA LYS A 358 19.89 18.65 9.98
C LYS A 358 19.04 18.52 11.23
N GLU A 359 18.02 17.65 11.22
CA GLU A 359 17.19 17.39 12.41
C GLU A 359 17.89 16.50 13.43
N GLU A 360 18.65 15.50 12.97
CA GLU A 360 19.51 14.69 13.85
C GLU A 360 20.58 15.54 14.51
N ALA A 361 21.24 16.42 13.75
CA ALA A 361 22.21 17.36 14.30
C ALA A 361 21.60 18.41 15.25
N LYS A 362 20.32 18.78 15.06
CA LYS A 362 19.61 19.70 15.95
C LYS A 362 19.10 19.02 17.22
N ALA A 363 18.69 17.75 17.12
CA ALA A 363 18.30 16.93 18.27
C ALA A 363 19.49 16.56 19.17
N GLU A 364 20.69 16.45 18.62
CA GLU A 364 21.93 16.23 19.39
C GLU A 364 22.41 17.50 20.09
N THR A 365 21.94 18.68 19.70
CA THR A 365 22.33 19.99 20.32
C THR A 365 21.31 20.52 21.31
N GLU A 366 20.09 19.97 21.37
CA GLU A 366 19.11 20.28 22.42
C GLU A 366 19.31 19.33 23.60
N ASP A 367 19.76 19.87 24.75
CA ASP A 367 19.81 19.12 26.01
C ASP A 367 18.47 18.46 26.33
N PRO A 368 18.44 17.18 26.80
CA PRO A 368 17.21 16.52 27.13
C PRO A 368 16.46 17.30 28.23
N PRO A 369 15.13 17.48 28.12
CA PRO A 369 14.37 18.21 29.14
C PRO A 369 14.54 17.52 30.49
N GLU A 370 14.91 18.26 31.52
CA GLU A 370 14.91 17.79 32.90
C GLU A 370 13.56 17.19 33.26
N ILE A 371 13.53 15.86 33.36
CA ILE A 371 12.35 15.17 33.88
C ILE A 371 12.30 15.43 35.37
N GLY A 372 11.47 16.40 35.75
CA GLY A 372 11.16 16.71 37.15
C GLY A 372 10.67 15.44 37.87
N ARG A 373 11.36 15.09 38.94
CA ARG A 373 10.96 14.04 39.90
C ARG A 373 9.58 14.37 40.44
N ALA A 374 8.53 13.67 40.03
CA ALA A 374 7.29 13.60 40.76
C ALA A 374 7.43 12.57 41.88
N HIS A 375 7.39 13.03 43.12
CA HIS A 375 7.18 12.20 44.30
C HIS A 375 5.74 11.68 44.27
N VAL A 376 5.54 10.39 44.42
CA VAL A 376 4.77 9.51 45.30
C VAL A 376 4.61 8.16 44.63
#